data_3f3e2ef948955b8b3d2e01b71d6f18a4
#
_entry.id   3f3e2ef948955b8b3d2e01b71d6f18a4
#
_cell.length_a   1.000
_cell.length_b   1.000
_cell.length_c   1.000
_cell.angle_alpha   90.00
_cell.angle_beta   90.00
_cell.angle_gamma   90.00
#
_symmetry.space_group_name_H-M   'P 1'
#
loop_
_entity.id
_entity.type
_entity.pdbx_description
1 polymer ?
#
loop_
_entity_poly.entity_id
_entity_poly.type
_entity_poly.pdbx_seq_one_letter_code
_entity_poly.pdbx_strand_id
1 'polypeptide(L)'
;MLEIEIDGRKTEVADGSTVMDAAHKLGIFVPHFCYHKKLSIAANCRMCLVQVEKAPKPLPACATPVTNGMKVFTHSEAAVKAQKGVMEFLLINHPLDCPICDQGGECQLQDLSVGYGQSASRYQEEKRVVVNKNLGPLIATDMTRCIHCTRCVRFTQEIAGWMELGQAFRGEHAEIMPFIEKTVDSELSGNVIDLCPVGALTSKPFRFAARTWELSRRKSISPHDGLGANLIVQVKHDKVLRVLPLENEDVNECWLSDKDRFSYEALNSEGDNGRLTRPMLKQCGEWREVDWQTALEFIGTDLKRVVREHGAASFGALASPHATLEELYLLQKFMRGAGSENVDSRLRQTDFALDGKKVVPWLGMPIADIPKLDRVLVVGSFLRKDQPLLAQRLRQAAKKSTRVSLLHVADDDQLIALHAKSIVAPSALAIELAGIVKAVAEAKGAAVDVALAQVQPSVAAKQIAESLASGEHAAIFLGNFAQQHAQAATLHALAQMLADITGARFGYLGEAANSVGGYIAKAVPGAQGLNAARMLAEPRHAYFVLHTEPELDCANPQQAMAALKGADLVVVMTPFKTRAIDYAHV
;
A
#
# COMPACT_ATOMS: atom_id res chain seq x y z
N MET A 1 2.24 -34.36 12.08
CA MET A 1 0.91 -34.15 11.45
C MET A 1 -0.12 -34.82 12.33
N LEU A 2 -1.30 -34.24 12.51
CA LEU A 2 -2.41 -34.78 13.28
C LEU A 2 -3.54 -35.11 12.31
N GLU A 3 -4.13 -36.30 12.42
CA GLU A 3 -5.31 -36.70 11.64
C GLU A 3 -6.58 -36.21 12.33
N ILE A 4 -7.50 -35.62 11.57
CA ILE A 4 -8.82 -35.18 12.03
C ILE A 4 -9.88 -35.55 11.00
N GLU A 5 -11.08 -35.88 11.46
CA GLU A 5 -12.26 -36.13 10.65
C GLU A 5 -13.31 -35.04 10.90
N ILE A 6 -13.78 -34.37 9.84
CA ILE A 6 -14.84 -33.35 9.92
C ILE A 6 -15.96 -33.78 8.97
N ASP A 7 -17.16 -34.00 9.50
CA ASP A 7 -18.36 -34.45 8.77
C ASP A 7 -18.06 -35.68 7.87
N GLY A 8 -17.29 -36.66 8.38
CA GLY A 8 -16.90 -37.87 7.68
C GLY A 8 -15.73 -37.72 6.70
N ARG A 9 -15.17 -36.51 6.53
CA ARG A 9 -14.01 -36.24 5.67
C ARG A 9 -12.73 -36.12 6.48
N LYS A 10 -11.72 -36.91 6.14
CA LYS A 10 -10.43 -36.94 6.84
C LYS A 10 -9.43 -35.98 6.21
N THR A 11 -8.62 -35.35 7.05
CA THR A 11 -7.46 -34.56 6.64
C THR A 11 -6.38 -34.60 7.71
N GLU A 12 -5.16 -34.27 7.31
CA GLU A 12 -4.04 -34.06 8.22
C GLU A 12 -3.71 -32.57 8.35
N VAL A 13 -3.40 -32.13 9.55
CA VAL A 13 -2.98 -30.75 9.84
C VAL A 13 -1.71 -30.76 10.69
N ALA A 14 -1.00 -29.62 10.69
CA ALA A 14 0.16 -29.44 11.56
C ALA A 14 -0.27 -29.43 13.05
N ASP A 15 0.64 -29.80 13.92
CA ASP A 15 0.44 -29.63 15.36
C ASP A 15 0.22 -28.14 15.70
N GLY A 16 -0.70 -27.86 16.64
CA GLY A 16 -1.12 -26.49 16.97
C GLY A 16 -2.20 -25.89 16.05
N SER A 17 -2.60 -26.58 14.97
CA SER A 17 -3.73 -26.14 14.12
C SER A 17 -5.05 -26.25 14.89
N THR A 18 -6.00 -25.35 14.53
CA THR A 18 -7.36 -25.37 15.07
C THR A 18 -8.31 -26.20 14.19
N VAL A 19 -9.47 -26.55 14.73
CA VAL A 19 -10.56 -27.19 13.97
C VAL A 19 -10.98 -26.29 12.78
N MET A 20 -10.91 -24.96 12.92
CA MET A 20 -11.21 -24.03 11.84
C MET A 20 -10.21 -24.15 10.70
N ASP A 21 -8.91 -24.29 10.98
CA ASP A 21 -7.86 -24.47 9.97
C ASP A 21 -8.06 -25.77 9.20
N ALA A 22 -8.42 -26.85 9.91
CA ALA A 22 -8.74 -28.14 9.31
C ALA A 22 -9.99 -28.07 8.41
N ALA A 23 -11.03 -27.36 8.86
CA ALA A 23 -12.25 -27.14 8.08
C ALA A 23 -11.96 -26.34 6.80
N HIS A 24 -11.17 -25.28 6.87
CA HIS A 24 -10.74 -24.51 5.70
C HIS A 24 -9.97 -25.38 4.70
N LYS A 25 -9.06 -26.24 5.17
CA LYS A 25 -8.30 -27.15 4.32
C LYS A 25 -9.20 -28.13 3.55
N LEU A 26 -10.30 -28.55 4.17
CA LEU A 26 -11.32 -29.43 3.56
C LEU A 26 -12.33 -28.67 2.68
N GLY A 27 -12.30 -27.33 2.67
CA GLY A 27 -13.32 -26.51 2.02
C GLY A 27 -14.68 -26.55 2.73
N ILE A 28 -14.70 -26.87 4.03
CA ILE A 28 -15.90 -26.89 4.85
C ILE A 28 -16.07 -25.53 5.51
N PHE A 29 -17.18 -24.86 5.21
CA PHE A 29 -17.50 -23.57 5.81
C PHE A 29 -18.07 -23.76 7.23
N VAL A 30 -17.43 -23.12 8.22
CA VAL A 30 -17.94 -23.01 9.59
C VAL A 30 -18.31 -21.54 9.84
N PRO A 31 -19.58 -21.23 10.21
CA PRO A 31 -20.02 -19.85 10.40
C PRO A 31 -19.25 -19.15 11.51
N HIS A 32 -18.82 -17.90 11.30
CA HIS A 32 -18.03 -17.15 12.28
C HIS A 32 -18.11 -15.63 12.03
N PHE A 33 -17.83 -14.83 13.07
CA PHE A 33 -17.70 -13.37 12.96
C PHE A 33 -16.36 -12.86 13.48
N CYS A 34 -15.95 -13.27 14.69
CA CYS A 34 -14.73 -12.72 15.27
C CYS A 34 -13.44 -13.27 14.67
N TYR A 35 -13.46 -14.49 14.11
CA TYR A 35 -12.30 -15.10 13.47
C TYR A 35 -11.95 -14.37 12.17
N HIS A 36 -10.65 -14.15 11.97
CA HIS A 36 -10.08 -13.69 10.72
C HIS A 36 -8.67 -14.28 10.58
N LYS A 37 -8.33 -14.81 9.40
CA LYS A 37 -7.08 -15.56 9.15
C LYS A 37 -5.78 -14.80 9.47
N LYS A 38 -5.81 -13.48 9.49
CA LYS A 38 -4.65 -12.61 9.74
C LYS A 38 -4.66 -11.94 11.12
N LEU A 39 -5.64 -12.27 11.99
CA LEU A 39 -5.75 -11.69 13.32
C LEU A 39 -5.69 -12.79 14.38
N SER A 40 -5.28 -12.44 15.59
CA SER A 40 -5.32 -13.35 16.74
C SER A 40 -6.74 -13.87 17.00
N ILE A 41 -6.84 -15.00 17.66
CA ILE A 41 -8.13 -15.67 17.95
C ILE A 41 -8.77 -15.02 19.18
N ALA A 42 -9.91 -14.36 19.00
CA ALA A 42 -10.68 -13.77 20.11
C ALA A 42 -11.65 -14.75 20.76
N ALA A 43 -12.21 -15.69 19.99
CA ALA A 43 -13.19 -16.70 20.43
C ALA A 43 -14.43 -16.13 21.16
N ASN A 44 -14.78 -14.86 20.94
CA ASN A 44 -15.81 -14.14 21.68
C ASN A 44 -17.22 -14.22 21.07
N CYS A 45 -17.37 -14.31 19.74
CA CYS A 45 -18.68 -14.33 19.10
C CYS A 45 -19.40 -15.67 19.24
N ARG A 46 -18.70 -16.77 19.44
CA ARG A 46 -19.22 -18.14 19.58
C ARG A 46 -20.02 -18.67 18.39
N MET A 47 -20.05 -17.97 17.25
CA MET A 47 -20.82 -18.44 16.09
C MET A 47 -20.28 -19.74 15.50
N CYS A 48 -18.98 -20.02 15.66
CA CYS A 48 -18.30 -21.21 15.14
C CYS A 48 -18.39 -22.45 16.06
N LEU A 49 -19.45 -22.58 16.85
CA LEU A 49 -19.66 -23.75 17.68
C LEU A 49 -19.95 -24.99 16.84
N VAL A 50 -19.17 -26.05 17.07
CA VAL A 50 -19.27 -27.38 16.43
C VAL A 50 -19.32 -28.47 17.50
N GLN A 51 -19.90 -29.61 17.17
CA GLN A 51 -19.87 -30.76 18.06
C GLN A 51 -18.57 -31.55 17.86
N VAL A 52 -17.86 -31.82 18.94
CA VAL A 52 -16.70 -32.71 18.97
C VAL A 52 -17.11 -34.01 19.66
N GLU A 53 -16.75 -35.15 19.06
CA GLU A 53 -17.07 -36.45 19.67
C GLU A 53 -16.53 -36.54 21.11
N LYS A 54 -17.34 -37.07 22.02
CA LYS A 54 -17.04 -37.17 23.45
C LYS A 54 -16.94 -35.83 24.21
N ALA A 55 -17.09 -34.67 23.57
CA ALA A 55 -17.16 -33.40 24.29
C ALA A 55 -18.58 -33.21 24.90
N PRO A 56 -18.70 -32.75 26.16
CA PRO A 56 -19.99 -32.62 26.83
C PRO A 56 -20.84 -31.46 26.29
N LYS A 57 -20.23 -30.53 25.51
CA LYS A 57 -20.87 -29.36 24.93
C LYS A 57 -20.20 -28.96 23.63
N PRO A 58 -20.88 -28.23 22.70
CA PRO A 58 -20.25 -27.68 21.51
C PRO A 58 -19.05 -26.78 21.82
N LEU A 59 -18.00 -26.90 21.04
CA LEU A 59 -16.74 -26.16 21.17
C LEU A 59 -16.54 -25.15 20.02
N PRO A 60 -15.87 -24.01 20.25
CA PRO A 60 -15.61 -23.03 19.20
C PRO A 60 -14.50 -23.51 18.26
N ALA A 61 -14.82 -23.79 17.02
CA ALA A 61 -13.88 -24.31 16.03
C ALA A 61 -12.61 -23.44 15.86
N CYS A 62 -12.76 -22.12 15.97
CA CYS A 62 -11.64 -21.19 15.80
C CYS A 62 -10.61 -21.23 16.95
N ALA A 63 -10.97 -21.77 18.12
CA ALA A 63 -10.10 -21.78 19.30
C ALA A 63 -9.87 -23.19 19.87
N THR A 64 -10.39 -24.22 19.22
CA THR A 64 -10.22 -25.61 19.65
C THR A 64 -9.03 -26.23 18.90
N PRO A 65 -7.91 -26.54 19.59
CA PRO A 65 -6.78 -27.22 18.97
C PRO A 65 -7.18 -28.63 18.49
N VAL A 66 -6.64 -29.05 17.36
CA VAL A 66 -6.83 -30.40 16.84
C VAL A 66 -6.04 -31.40 17.67
N THR A 67 -6.68 -32.53 18.01
CA THR A 67 -6.00 -33.69 18.57
C THR A 67 -6.10 -34.87 17.62
N ASN A 68 -5.13 -35.79 17.66
CA ASN A 68 -5.08 -36.91 16.72
C ASN A 68 -6.32 -37.82 16.86
N GLY A 69 -6.95 -38.13 15.73
CA GLY A 69 -8.16 -38.94 15.68
C GLY A 69 -9.44 -38.21 16.11
N MET A 70 -9.40 -36.87 16.26
CA MET A 70 -10.58 -36.06 16.61
C MET A 70 -11.65 -36.16 15.54
N LYS A 71 -12.92 -36.34 15.96
CA LYS A 71 -14.08 -36.30 15.07
C LYS A 71 -14.96 -35.11 15.40
N VAL A 72 -15.28 -34.34 14.36
CA VAL A 72 -16.03 -33.09 14.45
C VAL A 72 -17.25 -33.13 13.53
N PHE A 73 -18.38 -32.62 14.02
CA PHE A 73 -19.64 -32.52 13.30
C PHE A 73 -20.09 -31.06 13.26
N THR A 74 -20.16 -30.48 12.08
CA THR A 74 -20.52 -29.05 11.90
C THR A 74 -22.02 -28.86 11.76
N HIS A 75 -22.77 -29.90 11.35
CA HIS A 75 -24.21 -29.87 11.11
C HIS A 75 -25.01 -30.81 12.04
N SER A 76 -24.43 -31.27 13.15
CA SER A 76 -25.19 -32.04 14.13
C SER A 76 -26.30 -31.20 14.79
N GLU A 77 -27.31 -31.84 15.33
CA GLU A 77 -28.41 -31.15 16.03
C GLU A 77 -27.89 -30.21 17.12
N ALA A 78 -26.89 -30.65 17.91
CA ALA A 78 -26.27 -29.85 18.95
C ALA A 78 -25.54 -28.60 18.37
N ALA A 79 -24.80 -28.74 17.26
CA ALA A 79 -24.12 -27.63 16.60
C ALA A 79 -25.14 -26.63 16.03
N VAL A 80 -26.15 -27.12 15.30
CA VAL A 80 -27.18 -26.27 14.68
C VAL A 80 -27.97 -25.49 15.74
N LYS A 81 -28.37 -26.17 16.85
CA LYS A 81 -29.08 -25.52 17.95
C LYS A 81 -28.23 -24.44 18.63
N ALA A 82 -26.94 -24.71 18.82
CA ALA A 82 -26.01 -23.74 19.40
C ALA A 82 -25.81 -22.51 18.46
N GLN A 83 -25.61 -22.72 17.15
CA GLN A 83 -25.47 -21.66 16.17
C GLN A 83 -26.73 -20.78 16.05
N LYS A 84 -27.92 -21.38 16.06
CA LYS A 84 -29.20 -20.66 16.09
C LYS A 84 -29.36 -19.79 17.35
N GLY A 85 -29.00 -20.33 18.52
CA GLY A 85 -29.03 -19.57 19.77
C GLY A 85 -28.06 -18.39 19.80
N VAL A 86 -26.85 -18.59 19.27
CA VAL A 86 -25.86 -17.50 19.13
C VAL A 86 -26.34 -16.44 18.15
N MET A 87 -26.91 -16.83 17.02
CA MET A 87 -27.43 -15.88 16.04
C MET A 87 -28.58 -15.04 16.63
N GLU A 88 -29.51 -15.66 17.36
CA GLU A 88 -30.56 -14.93 18.07
C GLU A 88 -29.97 -13.92 19.05
N PHE A 89 -28.96 -14.32 19.84
CA PHE A 89 -28.28 -13.46 20.81
C PHE A 89 -27.59 -12.25 20.12
N LEU A 90 -26.95 -12.44 18.98
CA LEU A 90 -26.31 -11.33 18.22
C LEU A 90 -27.34 -10.35 17.62
N LEU A 91 -28.58 -10.81 17.38
CA LEU A 91 -29.63 -10.00 16.76
C LEU A 91 -30.50 -9.25 17.78
N ILE A 92 -30.50 -9.61 19.08
CA ILE A 92 -31.40 -9.00 20.08
C ILE A 92 -31.27 -7.46 20.14
N ASN A 93 -30.06 -6.92 20.08
CA ASN A 93 -29.80 -5.49 20.08
C ASN A 93 -29.46 -4.91 18.69
N HIS A 94 -29.41 -5.75 17.66
CA HIS A 94 -29.12 -5.28 16.32
C HIS A 94 -30.32 -4.49 15.74
N PRO A 95 -30.13 -3.23 15.25
CA PRO A 95 -31.24 -2.42 14.76
C PRO A 95 -31.76 -2.94 13.41
N LEU A 96 -33.01 -2.63 13.07
CA LEU A 96 -33.63 -2.99 11.80
C LEU A 96 -33.27 -1.98 10.68
N ASP A 97 -31.98 -1.70 10.54
CA ASP A 97 -31.44 -0.64 9.68
C ASP A 97 -31.02 -1.14 8.29
N CYS A 98 -31.26 -2.40 7.92
CA CYS A 98 -30.79 -2.95 6.64
C CYS A 98 -31.12 -2.07 5.42
N PRO A 99 -32.31 -1.45 5.32
CA PRO A 99 -32.64 -0.57 4.19
C PRO A 99 -31.77 0.68 4.08
N ILE A 100 -31.24 1.20 5.20
CA ILE A 100 -30.40 2.40 5.24
C ILE A 100 -28.92 2.09 5.56
N CYS A 101 -28.56 0.83 5.73
CA CYS A 101 -27.22 0.40 6.08
C CYS A 101 -26.40 0.14 4.82
N ASP A 102 -25.23 0.78 4.68
CA ASP A 102 -24.36 0.59 3.51
C ASP A 102 -23.78 -0.83 3.39
N GLN A 103 -23.77 -1.61 4.48
CA GLN A 103 -23.38 -3.02 4.47
C GLN A 103 -24.46 -3.92 3.85
N GLY A 104 -25.69 -3.42 3.63
CA GLY A 104 -26.81 -4.20 3.08
C GLY A 104 -26.50 -4.77 1.71
N GLY A 105 -26.59 -6.10 1.56
CA GLY A 105 -26.26 -6.85 0.35
C GLY A 105 -24.84 -7.45 0.32
N GLU A 106 -23.99 -7.09 1.30
CA GLU A 106 -22.65 -7.69 1.51
C GLU A 106 -22.36 -7.95 3.00
N CYS A 107 -23.40 -8.07 3.80
CA CYS A 107 -23.34 -8.15 5.26
C CYS A 107 -23.26 -9.61 5.72
N GLN A 108 -22.13 -9.99 6.35
CA GLN A 108 -21.99 -11.34 6.93
C GLN A 108 -23.09 -11.68 7.94
N LEU A 109 -23.59 -10.68 8.70
CA LEU A 109 -24.66 -10.93 9.67
C LEU A 109 -25.99 -11.26 8.96
N GLN A 110 -26.31 -10.58 7.84
CA GLN A 110 -27.50 -10.93 7.04
C GLN A 110 -27.41 -12.35 6.47
N ASP A 111 -26.29 -12.67 5.82
CA ASP A 111 -26.08 -13.98 5.19
C ASP A 111 -26.15 -15.11 6.21
N LEU A 112 -25.48 -14.94 7.36
CA LEU A 112 -25.49 -15.96 8.41
C LEU A 112 -26.83 -16.01 9.17
N SER A 113 -27.59 -14.91 9.25
CA SER A 113 -28.92 -14.95 9.86
C SER A 113 -29.93 -15.74 9.00
N VAL A 114 -29.81 -15.66 7.67
CA VAL A 114 -30.62 -16.47 6.75
C VAL A 114 -30.19 -17.94 6.78
N GLY A 115 -28.88 -18.22 6.75
CA GLY A 115 -28.38 -19.59 6.68
C GLY A 115 -28.40 -20.36 8.00
N TYR A 116 -28.23 -19.66 9.14
CA TYR A 116 -28.01 -20.28 10.46
C TYR A 116 -28.92 -19.72 11.58
N GLY A 117 -29.83 -18.80 11.24
CA GLY A 117 -30.72 -18.18 12.20
C GLY A 117 -32.08 -18.87 12.31
N GLN A 118 -33.03 -18.15 12.90
CA GLN A 118 -34.44 -18.54 13.03
C GLN A 118 -35.33 -17.42 12.47
N SER A 119 -36.58 -17.76 12.18
CA SER A 119 -37.57 -16.82 11.64
C SER A 119 -38.23 -15.93 12.70
N ALA A 120 -38.03 -16.21 13.99
CA ALA A 120 -38.62 -15.47 15.10
C ALA A 120 -37.60 -15.25 16.22
N SER A 121 -37.80 -14.18 16.98
CA SER A 121 -37.03 -13.86 18.18
C SER A 121 -37.93 -14.00 19.43
N ARG A 122 -37.36 -14.47 20.51
CA ARG A 122 -38.03 -14.52 21.83
C ARG A 122 -37.81 -13.24 22.66
N TYR A 123 -36.94 -12.34 22.16
CA TYR A 123 -36.57 -11.09 22.81
C TYR A 123 -37.66 -10.04 22.60
N GLN A 124 -38.17 -9.47 23.69
CA GLN A 124 -39.27 -8.49 23.66
C GLN A 124 -38.92 -7.16 24.33
N GLU A 125 -37.70 -7.02 24.84
CA GLU A 125 -37.22 -5.78 25.45
C GLU A 125 -36.78 -4.76 24.38
N GLU A 126 -36.65 -3.50 24.79
CA GLU A 126 -36.17 -2.44 23.89
C GLU A 126 -34.73 -2.68 23.50
N LYS A 127 -34.43 -2.41 22.21
CA LYS A 127 -33.07 -2.53 21.70
C LYS A 127 -32.19 -1.39 22.20
N ARG A 128 -30.95 -1.73 22.56
CA ARG A 128 -29.95 -0.76 22.99
C ARG A 128 -29.61 0.20 21.85
N VAL A 129 -29.39 1.49 22.18
CA VAL A 129 -28.87 2.53 21.28
C VAL A 129 -27.48 2.95 21.79
N VAL A 130 -26.54 3.07 20.87
CA VAL A 130 -25.16 3.51 21.15
C VAL A 130 -24.85 4.76 20.35
N VAL A 131 -24.29 5.76 21.03
CA VAL A 131 -23.90 7.03 20.39
C VAL A 131 -22.72 6.79 19.44
N ASN A 132 -22.82 7.34 18.24
CA ASN A 132 -21.77 7.26 17.23
C ASN A 132 -20.53 8.03 17.67
N LYS A 133 -19.35 7.52 17.32
CA LYS A 133 -18.06 8.13 17.62
C LYS A 133 -17.47 8.72 16.32
N ASN A 134 -16.72 9.81 16.45
CA ASN A 134 -16.00 10.34 15.31
C ASN A 134 -14.65 9.63 15.17
N LEU A 135 -14.46 8.89 14.07
CA LEU A 135 -13.20 8.19 13.74
C LEU A 135 -12.39 8.91 12.66
N GLY A 136 -12.75 10.14 12.32
CA GLY A 136 -12.05 10.92 11.30
C GLY A 136 -12.83 11.04 9.97
N PRO A 137 -12.18 11.47 8.89
CA PRO A 137 -12.83 11.76 7.62
C PRO A 137 -13.16 10.51 6.78
N LEU A 138 -12.51 9.38 7.04
CA LEU A 138 -12.56 8.21 6.17
C LEU A 138 -13.59 7.17 6.59
N ILE A 139 -13.86 7.06 7.91
CA ILE A 139 -14.67 5.98 8.49
C ILE A 139 -15.95 6.57 9.07
N ALA A 140 -17.09 6.11 8.57
CA ALA A 140 -18.41 6.38 9.16
C ALA A 140 -18.74 5.34 10.22
N THR A 141 -19.41 5.77 11.29
CA THR A 141 -19.78 4.90 12.42
C THR A 141 -21.29 4.87 12.61
N ASP A 142 -21.82 3.67 12.83
CA ASP A 142 -23.19 3.40 13.29
C ASP A 142 -23.11 2.33 14.39
N MET A 143 -22.66 2.74 15.58
CA MET A 143 -22.19 1.83 16.63
C MET A 143 -23.28 0.96 17.24
N THR A 144 -24.54 1.33 17.13
CA THR A 144 -25.68 0.47 17.50
C THR A 144 -25.68 -0.85 16.71
N ARG A 145 -25.12 -0.88 15.49
CA ARG A 145 -25.00 -2.09 14.66
C ARG A 145 -23.84 -3.00 15.06
N CYS A 146 -22.98 -2.57 15.99
CA CYS A 146 -21.78 -3.31 16.38
C CYS A 146 -22.15 -4.61 17.13
N ILE A 147 -21.55 -5.74 16.70
CA ILE A 147 -21.70 -7.06 17.36
C ILE A 147 -20.50 -7.44 18.24
N HIS A 148 -19.66 -6.50 18.60
CA HIS A 148 -18.50 -6.64 19.50
C HIS A 148 -17.53 -7.77 19.12
N CYS A 149 -17.36 -8.02 17.82
CA CYS A 149 -16.45 -9.06 17.33
C CYS A 149 -14.97 -8.74 17.52
N THR A 150 -14.63 -7.51 17.87
CA THR A 150 -13.27 -6.99 18.13
C THR A 150 -12.28 -7.11 16.96
N ARG A 151 -12.71 -7.39 15.72
CA ARG A 151 -11.80 -7.43 14.56
C ARG A 151 -11.07 -6.09 14.37
N CYS A 152 -11.79 -4.96 14.48
CA CYS A 152 -11.22 -3.62 14.32
C CYS A 152 -10.18 -3.29 15.42
N VAL A 153 -10.44 -3.66 16.67
CA VAL A 153 -9.51 -3.46 17.80
C VAL A 153 -8.23 -4.25 17.57
N ARG A 154 -8.34 -5.55 17.26
CA ARG A 154 -7.17 -6.41 16.99
C ARG A 154 -6.40 -5.96 15.76
N PHE A 155 -7.09 -5.49 14.73
CA PHE A 155 -6.43 -4.96 13.54
C PHE A 155 -5.57 -3.73 13.86
N THR A 156 -6.11 -2.74 14.56
CA THR A 156 -5.35 -1.54 14.90
C THR A 156 -4.12 -1.89 15.74
N GLN A 157 -4.27 -2.79 16.72
CA GLN A 157 -3.17 -3.23 17.57
C GLN A 157 -2.14 -4.13 16.87
N GLU A 158 -2.63 -5.12 16.11
CA GLU A 158 -1.77 -6.18 15.58
C GLU A 158 -1.16 -5.83 14.23
N ILE A 159 -1.95 -5.27 13.31
CA ILE A 159 -1.59 -5.02 11.91
C ILE A 159 -1.17 -3.56 11.71
N ALA A 160 -2.02 -2.60 12.09
CA ALA A 160 -1.72 -1.19 11.96
C ALA A 160 -0.58 -0.72 12.91
N GLY A 161 -0.38 -1.42 14.03
CA GLY A 161 0.77 -1.23 14.93
C GLY A 161 0.52 -0.29 16.10
N TRP A 162 -0.64 0.35 16.17
CA TRP A 162 -1.06 1.20 17.29
C TRP A 162 -2.51 0.94 17.64
N MET A 163 -2.80 0.71 18.92
CA MET A 163 -4.15 0.43 19.40
C MET A 163 -4.98 1.72 19.45
N GLU A 164 -5.52 2.16 18.31
CA GLU A 164 -6.37 3.35 18.20
C GLU A 164 -7.83 3.09 18.61
N LEU A 165 -8.28 1.85 18.49
CA LEU A 165 -9.61 1.41 18.92
C LEU A 165 -9.48 0.46 20.08
N GLY A 166 -10.39 0.61 21.07
CA GLY A 166 -10.49 -0.25 22.22
C GLY A 166 -11.92 -0.68 22.50
N GLN A 167 -12.10 -1.66 23.37
CA GLN A 167 -13.40 -2.00 23.95
C GLN A 167 -13.46 -1.50 25.38
N ALA A 168 -14.38 -0.58 25.65
CA ALA A 168 -14.66 -0.06 26.98
C ALA A 168 -15.90 -0.73 27.56
N PHE A 169 -16.03 -0.65 28.89
CA PHE A 169 -17.14 -1.18 29.68
C PHE A 169 -17.26 -2.71 29.59
N ARG A 170 -18.37 -3.27 30.06
CA ARG A 170 -18.62 -4.73 30.12
C ARG A 170 -20.09 -5.07 29.93
N GLY A 171 -20.36 -6.35 29.62
CA GLY A 171 -21.71 -6.87 29.43
C GLY A 171 -22.42 -6.15 28.30
N GLU A 172 -23.67 -5.82 28.49
CA GLU A 172 -24.52 -5.12 27.55
C GLU A 172 -24.08 -3.67 27.28
N HIS A 173 -23.32 -3.07 28.20
CA HIS A 173 -22.79 -1.71 28.08
C HIS A 173 -21.44 -1.65 27.35
N ALA A 174 -20.88 -2.78 26.91
CA ALA A 174 -19.61 -2.79 26.20
C ALA A 174 -19.71 -1.98 24.89
N GLU A 175 -18.71 -1.14 24.60
CA GLU A 175 -18.64 -0.31 23.40
C GLU A 175 -17.25 -0.37 22.78
N ILE A 176 -17.20 -0.36 21.44
CA ILE A 176 -15.97 -0.11 20.69
C ILE A 176 -15.87 1.40 20.48
N MET A 177 -14.74 1.97 20.87
CA MET A 177 -14.51 3.41 20.80
C MET A 177 -13.03 3.74 20.59
N PRO A 178 -12.70 4.93 20.08
CA PRO A 178 -11.34 5.43 20.06
C PRO A 178 -10.89 5.83 21.47
N PHE A 179 -9.58 5.93 21.65
CA PHE A 179 -9.01 6.36 22.92
C PHE A 179 -9.07 7.90 23.04
N ILE A 180 -9.74 8.41 24.08
CA ILE A 180 -9.82 9.85 24.42
C ILE A 180 -10.10 10.75 23.20
N GLU A 181 -11.25 10.54 22.55
CA GLU A 181 -11.73 11.37 21.41
C GLU A 181 -10.74 11.52 20.23
N LYS A 182 -9.70 10.67 20.16
CA LYS A 182 -8.77 10.64 19.04
C LYS A 182 -9.42 10.01 17.81
N THR A 183 -9.01 10.48 16.64
CA THR A 183 -9.33 9.85 15.36
C THR A 183 -8.45 8.62 15.13
N VAL A 184 -8.77 7.82 14.12
CA VAL A 184 -7.91 6.72 13.66
C VAL A 184 -7.01 7.28 12.56
N ASP A 185 -5.70 7.34 12.83
CA ASP A 185 -4.70 8.05 12.00
C ASP A 185 -3.72 7.11 11.28
N SER A 186 -3.89 5.80 11.43
CA SER A 186 -3.03 4.84 10.73
C SER A 186 -3.22 4.93 9.22
N GLU A 187 -2.13 4.82 8.46
CA GLU A 187 -2.13 4.75 6.99
C GLU A 187 -2.86 3.52 6.43
N LEU A 188 -3.31 2.64 7.32
CA LEU A 188 -4.06 1.42 7.02
C LEU A 188 -5.49 1.46 7.60
N SER A 189 -5.94 2.62 8.09
CA SER A 189 -7.17 2.75 8.88
C SER A 189 -8.41 2.23 8.13
N GLY A 190 -8.52 2.43 6.83
CA GLY A 190 -9.64 2.01 6.02
C GLY A 190 -9.90 0.49 5.98
N ASN A 191 -8.92 -0.34 6.38
CA ASN A 191 -9.13 -1.79 6.44
C ASN A 191 -10.13 -2.22 7.53
N VAL A 192 -10.42 -1.39 8.52
CA VAL A 192 -11.46 -1.70 9.51
C VAL A 192 -12.86 -1.75 8.88
N ILE A 193 -13.05 -1.09 7.71
CA ILE A 193 -14.30 -1.11 6.95
C ILE A 193 -14.55 -2.52 6.40
N ASP A 194 -13.54 -3.13 5.76
CA ASP A 194 -13.65 -4.47 5.18
C ASP A 194 -13.69 -5.56 6.27
N LEU A 195 -12.99 -5.32 7.38
CA LEU A 195 -12.96 -6.24 8.51
C LEU A 195 -14.26 -6.27 9.31
N CYS A 196 -15.02 -5.17 9.30
CA CYS A 196 -16.27 -5.11 10.04
C CYS A 196 -17.32 -6.01 9.39
N PRO A 197 -17.80 -7.07 10.08
CA PRO A 197 -18.74 -8.02 9.50
C PRO A 197 -20.16 -7.45 9.39
N VAL A 198 -20.37 -6.22 9.86
CA VAL A 198 -21.64 -5.52 9.92
C VAL A 198 -21.47 -4.05 9.54
N GLY A 199 -22.54 -3.31 9.35
CA GLY A 199 -22.51 -1.89 9.00
C GLY A 199 -22.21 -0.93 10.13
N ALA A 200 -21.43 -1.37 11.16
CA ALA A 200 -21.02 -0.49 12.24
C ALA A 200 -19.88 0.46 11.86
N LEU A 201 -18.97 0.01 10.99
CA LEU A 201 -17.87 0.79 10.41
C LEU A 201 -17.99 0.69 8.90
N THR A 202 -18.19 1.82 8.22
CA THR A 202 -18.37 1.88 6.77
C THR A 202 -17.54 3.01 6.16
N SER A 203 -17.38 3.01 4.84
CA SER A 203 -16.66 4.08 4.16
C SER A 203 -17.47 5.38 4.19
N LYS A 204 -16.89 6.44 4.76
CA LYS A 204 -17.56 7.75 4.85
C LYS A 204 -17.75 8.41 3.48
N PRO A 205 -16.77 8.39 2.55
CA PRO A 205 -16.96 8.91 1.20
C PRO A 205 -18.00 8.13 0.37
N PHE A 206 -18.10 6.83 0.60
CA PHE A 206 -19.06 5.98 -0.10
C PHE A 206 -20.46 5.98 0.52
N ARG A 207 -20.65 6.59 1.70
CA ARG A 207 -21.88 6.50 2.48
C ARG A 207 -23.12 6.89 1.65
N PHE A 208 -24.10 5.99 1.58
CA PHE A 208 -25.36 6.12 0.85
C PHE A 208 -25.24 6.31 -0.67
N ALA A 209 -24.08 6.03 -1.27
CA ALA A 209 -23.86 6.27 -2.69
C ALA A 209 -24.48 5.21 -3.61
N ALA A 210 -24.36 3.93 -3.24
CA ALA A 210 -24.88 2.82 -4.05
C ALA A 210 -25.01 1.53 -3.24
N ARG A 211 -25.77 0.58 -3.80
CA ARG A 211 -25.83 -0.80 -3.33
C ARG A 211 -24.82 -1.66 -4.10
N THR A 212 -24.34 -2.74 -3.48
CA THR A 212 -23.34 -3.64 -4.07
C THR A 212 -23.73 -4.20 -5.43
N TRP A 213 -25.00 -4.52 -5.63
CA TRP A 213 -25.51 -5.06 -6.90
C TRP A 213 -25.61 -4.04 -8.02
N GLU A 214 -25.49 -2.74 -7.71
CA GLU A 214 -25.45 -1.66 -8.69
C GLU A 214 -24.03 -1.40 -9.23
N LEU A 215 -23.02 -2.03 -8.62
CA LEU A 215 -21.60 -1.73 -8.87
C LEU A 215 -20.97 -2.75 -9.80
N SER A 216 -20.38 -2.29 -10.88
CA SER A 216 -19.48 -3.07 -11.72
C SER A 216 -18.13 -3.21 -11.03
N ARG A 217 -17.53 -4.41 -11.08
CA ARG A 217 -16.22 -4.71 -10.48
C ARG A 217 -15.16 -4.83 -11.55
N ARG A 218 -14.01 -4.17 -11.36
CA ARG A 218 -12.84 -4.24 -12.24
C ARG A 218 -11.58 -4.47 -11.40
N LYS A 219 -10.72 -5.40 -11.85
CA LYS A 219 -9.40 -5.60 -11.26
C LYS A 219 -8.49 -4.48 -11.70
N SER A 220 -7.64 -4.01 -10.79
CA SER A 220 -6.62 -2.99 -11.05
C SER A 220 -5.43 -3.18 -10.13
N ILE A 221 -4.42 -2.35 -10.30
CA ILE A 221 -3.20 -2.32 -9.49
C ILE A 221 -3.00 -0.88 -9.03
N SER A 222 -2.52 -0.70 -7.79
CA SER A 222 -2.23 0.61 -7.24
C SER A 222 -1.07 1.30 -7.98
N PRO A 223 -1.21 2.58 -8.33
CA PRO A 223 -0.12 3.37 -8.91
C PRO A 223 0.78 4.03 -7.84
N HIS A 224 0.42 3.97 -6.54
CA HIS A 224 0.95 4.88 -5.54
C HIS A 224 2.32 4.53 -4.96
N ASP A 225 2.75 3.29 -5.07
CA ASP A 225 4.09 2.87 -4.64
C ASP A 225 4.57 1.65 -5.44
N GLY A 226 5.83 1.28 -5.23
CA GLY A 226 6.45 0.15 -5.93
C GLY A 226 5.96 -1.24 -5.52
N LEU A 227 5.04 -1.35 -4.55
CA LEU A 227 4.48 -2.63 -4.13
C LEU A 227 3.49 -3.18 -5.18
N GLY A 228 2.72 -2.31 -5.82
CA GLY A 228 1.70 -2.71 -6.78
C GLY A 228 0.52 -3.46 -6.15
N ALA A 229 -0.04 -2.93 -5.06
CA ALA A 229 -1.18 -3.53 -4.37
C ALA A 229 -2.34 -3.84 -5.32
N ASN A 230 -2.92 -5.03 -5.20
CA ASN A 230 -4.00 -5.48 -6.06
C ASN A 230 -5.34 -4.91 -5.59
N LEU A 231 -6.12 -4.37 -6.52
CA LEU A 231 -7.34 -3.61 -6.26
C LEU A 231 -8.56 -4.19 -6.95
N ILE A 232 -9.71 -4.00 -6.34
CA ILE A 232 -11.02 -4.09 -6.98
C ILE A 232 -11.60 -2.68 -7.04
N VAL A 233 -11.68 -2.12 -8.22
CA VAL A 233 -12.34 -0.82 -8.48
C VAL A 233 -13.81 -1.08 -8.73
N GLN A 234 -14.67 -0.38 -8.00
CA GLN A 234 -16.13 -0.48 -8.13
C GLN A 234 -16.70 0.79 -8.76
N VAL A 235 -17.40 0.59 -9.85
CA VAL A 235 -17.88 1.66 -10.74
C VAL A 235 -19.39 1.57 -10.88
N LYS A 236 -20.06 2.71 -10.82
CA LYS A 236 -21.48 2.88 -11.21
C LYS A 236 -21.55 3.96 -12.28
N HIS A 237 -22.17 3.63 -13.43
CA HIS A 237 -22.08 4.46 -14.63
C HIS A 237 -20.59 4.76 -14.96
N ASP A 238 -20.21 6.03 -15.04
CA ASP A 238 -18.87 6.49 -15.39
C ASP A 238 -18.06 6.97 -14.17
N LYS A 239 -18.57 6.72 -12.94
CA LYS A 239 -17.90 7.17 -11.71
C LYS A 239 -17.37 5.99 -10.91
N VAL A 240 -16.12 6.11 -10.47
CA VAL A 240 -15.53 5.23 -9.45
C VAL A 240 -16.10 5.64 -8.10
N LEU A 241 -16.76 4.71 -7.41
CA LEU A 241 -17.42 5.00 -6.13
C LEU A 241 -16.66 4.45 -4.93
N ARG A 242 -15.91 3.35 -5.08
CA ARG A 242 -15.00 2.86 -4.05
C ARG A 242 -13.95 1.89 -4.60
N VAL A 243 -12.89 1.71 -3.82
CA VAL A 243 -11.81 0.76 -4.08
C VAL A 243 -11.71 -0.20 -2.90
N LEU A 244 -11.62 -1.49 -3.20
CA LEU A 244 -11.50 -2.58 -2.24
C LEU A 244 -10.20 -3.37 -2.48
N PRO A 245 -9.67 -4.10 -1.48
CA PRO A 245 -8.55 -4.99 -1.69
C PRO A 245 -8.96 -6.18 -2.58
N LEU A 246 -8.10 -6.53 -3.53
CA LEU A 246 -8.09 -7.84 -4.16
C LEU A 246 -7.00 -8.65 -3.45
N GLU A 247 -7.41 -9.71 -2.77
CA GLU A 247 -6.50 -10.53 -2.01
C GLU A 247 -5.41 -11.14 -2.89
N ASN A 248 -4.14 -10.92 -2.50
CA ASN A 248 -2.96 -11.51 -3.09
C ASN A 248 -1.89 -11.69 -2.00
N GLU A 249 -1.69 -12.93 -1.54
CA GLU A 249 -0.75 -13.24 -0.45
C GLU A 249 0.69 -12.86 -0.80
N ASP A 250 1.08 -12.90 -2.08
CA ASP A 250 2.42 -12.57 -2.54
C ASP A 250 2.70 -11.06 -2.53
N VAL A 251 1.67 -10.22 -2.59
CA VAL A 251 1.82 -8.75 -2.73
C VAL A 251 1.26 -8.03 -1.51
N ASN A 252 -0.06 -7.84 -1.44
CA ASN A 252 -0.73 -7.02 -0.43
C ASN A 252 -1.48 -7.83 0.62
N GLU A 253 -1.37 -9.17 0.61
CA GLU A 253 -2.21 -10.04 1.44
C GLU A 253 -3.70 -9.72 1.20
N CYS A 254 -4.42 -9.28 2.22
CA CYS A 254 -5.81 -8.81 2.12
C CYS A 254 -5.97 -7.33 2.51
N TRP A 255 -4.88 -6.56 2.51
CA TRP A 255 -4.85 -5.20 3.00
C TRP A 255 -4.69 -4.16 1.90
N LEU A 256 -5.19 -2.94 2.14
CA LEU A 256 -4.89 -1.75 1.36
C LEU A 256 -4.37 -0.63 2.25
N SER A 257 -3.57 0.26 1.67
CA SER A 257 -3.30 1.55 2.29
C SER A 257 -4.46 2.52 2.08
N ASP A 258 -4.58 3.52 2.93
CA ASP A 258 -5.63 4.53 2.79
C ASP A 258 -5.44 5.38 1.53
N LYS A 259 -4.20 5.63 1.11
CA LYS A 259 -3.91 6.27 -0.17
C LYS A 259 -4.43 5.47 -1.36
N ASP A 260 -4.31 4.12 -1.33
CA ASP A 260 -4.84 3.26 -2.38
C ASP A 260 -6.36 3.21 -2.40
N ARG A 261 -6.94 3.24 -1.20
CA ARG A 261 -8.40 3.09 -1.01
C ARG A 261 -9.19 4.33 -1.40
N PHE A 262 -8.66 5.53 -1.12
CA PHE A 262 -9.43 6.78 -1.19
C PHE A 262 -8.97 7.77 -2.27
N SER A 263 -7.83 7.55 -2.91
CA SER A 263 -7.33 8.43 -3.97
C SER A 263 -8.25 8.55 -5.19
N TYR A 264 -9.16 7.60 -5.38
CA TYR A 264 -10.16 7.64 -6.47
C TYR A 264 -11.07 8.87 -6.39
N GLU A 265 -11.22 9.50 -5.24
CA GLU A 265 -12.06 10.71 -5.10
C GLU A 265 -11.60 11.83 -6.03
N ALA A 266 -10.29 11.93 -6.28
CA ALA A 266 -9.75 12.87 -7.25
C ALA A 266 -10.29 12.65 -8.67
N LEU A 267 -10.63 11.41 -9.04
CA LEU A 267 -11.19 11.10 -10.36
C LEU A 267 -12.56 11.71 -10.61
N ASN A 268 -13.29 12.03 -9.53
CA ASN A 268 -14.63 12.60 -9.59
C ASN A 268 -14.63 14.12 -9.35
N SER A 269 -13.45 14.76 -9.29
CA SER A 269 -13.33 16.21 -9.08
C SER A 269 -13.96 16.99 -10.25
N GLU A 270 -14.69 18.06 -9.92
CA GLU A 270 -15.38 18.95 -10.86
C GLU A 270 -14.87 20.39 -10.66
N GLY A 271 -15.17 21.29 -11.57
CA GLY A 271 -14.79 22.71 -11.50
C GLY A 271 -13.40 23.01 -12.04
N ASP A 272 -12.74 24.03 -11.48
CA ASP A 272 -11.49 24.58 -12.01
C ASP A 272 -10.32 23.57 -11.97
N ASN A 273 -10.32 22.66 -10.99
CA ASN A 273 -9.37 21.55 -10.88
C ASN A 273 -9.98 20.22 -11.36
N GLY A 274 -11.03 20.28 -12.17
CA GLY A 274 -11.74 19.12 -12.66
C GLY A 274 -10.96 18.33 -13.71
N ARG A 275 -11.52 17.16 -14.08
CA ARG A 275 -10.96 16.34 -15.15
C ARG A 275 -11.07 17.03 -16.50
N LEU A 276 -10.03 16.91 -17.30
CA LEU A 276 -10.06 17.26 -18.72
C LEU A 276 -10.89 16.22 -19.49
N THR A 277 -11.90 16.70 -20.20
CA THR A 277 -12.77 15.85 -21.04
C THR A 277 -12.51 16.01 -22.52
N ARG A 278 -11.79 17.08 -22.90
CA ARG A 278 -11.38 17.39 -24.26
C ARG A 278 -9.97 17.99 -24.29
N PRO A 279 -9.25 17.86 -25.40
CA PRO A 279 -8.00 18.59 -25.60
C PRO A 279 -8.23 20.10 -25.53
N MET A 280 -7.24 20.81 -24.99
CA MET A 280 -7.24 22.26 -24.90
C MET A 280 -6.04 22.84 -25.63
N LEU A 281 -6.22 23.91 -26.37
CA LEU A 281 -5.20 24.62 -27.13
C LEU A 281 -5.18 26.09 -26.73
N LYS A 282 -3.99 26.64 -26.47
CA LYS A 282 -3.78 28.06 -26.19
C LYS A 282 -3.62 28.83 -27.46
N GLN A 283 -4.59 29.69 -27.79
CA GLN A 283 -4.59 30.55 -28.99
C GLN A 283 -4.70 32.00 -28.57
N CYS A 284 -3.75 32.85 -29.01
CA CYS A 284 -3.71 34.27 -28.65
C CYS A 284 -3.79 34.55 -27.13
N GLY A 285 -3.23 33.64 -26.31
CA GLY A 285 -3.25 33.75 -24.84
C GLY A 285 -4.48 33.17 -24.17
N GLU A 286 -5.51 32.77 -24.90
CA GLU A 286 -6.73 32.17 -24.37
C GLU A 286 -6.77 30.67 -24.59
N TRP A 287 -7.26 29.92 -23.57
CA TRP A 287 -7.48 28.49 -23.66
C TRP A 287 -8.83 28.17 -24.32
N ARG A 288 -8.81 27.28 -25.32
CA ARG A 288 -10.00 26.80 -26.03
C ARG A 288 -10.03 25.28 -26.07
N GLU A 289 -11.19 24.69 -25.80
CA GLU A 289 -11.42 23.28 -26.08
C GLU A 289 -11.47 23.03 -27.58
N VAL A 290 -10.78 22.00 -28.04
CA VAL A 290 -10.69 21.60 -29.45
C VAL A 290 -10.93 20.09 -29.57
N ASP A 291 -11.12 19.60 -30.79
CA ASP A 291 -11.10 18.17 -31.06
C ASP A 291 -9.68 17.61 -31.12
N TRP A 292 -9.57 16.29 -31.07
CA TRP A 292 -8.29 15.60 -31.11
C TRP A 292 -7.51 15.84 -32.39
N GLN A 293 -8.20 15.92 -33.53
CA GLN A 293 -7.53 16.16 -34.84
C GLN A 293 -6.84 17.52 -34.85
N THR A 294 -7.56 18.57 -34.45
CA THR A 294 -7.03 19.94 -34.38
C THR A 294 -5.81 20.01 -33.42
N ALA A 295 -5.92 19.38 -32.24
CA ALA A 295 -4.80 19.34 -31.27
C ALA A 295 -3.57 18.62 -31.85
N LEU A 296 -3.76 17.45 -32.46
CA LEU A 296 -2.67 16.65 -33.02
C LEU A 296 -2.03 17.30 -34.25
N GLU A 297 -2.81 17.97 -35.11
CA GLU A 297 -2.29 18.75 -36.26
C GLU A 297 -1.44 19.93 -35.80
N PHE A 298 -1.88 20.64 -34.76
CA PHE A 298 -1.10 21.72 -34.16
C PHE A 298 0.24 21.20 -33.62
N ILE A 299 0.19 20.16 -32.75
CA ILE A 299 1.39 19.55 -32.17
C ILE A 299 2.35 19.07 -33.27
N GLY A 300 1.83 18.35 -34.27
CA GLY A 300 2.63 17.82 -35.36
C GLY A 300 3.29 18.90 -36.22
N THR A 301 2.60 20.01 -36.45
CA THR A 301 3.11 21.17 -37.24
C THR A 301 4.20 21.88 -36.45
N ASP A 302 3.96 22.22 -35.20
CA ASP A 302 4.93 22.95 -34.38
C ASP A 302 6.13 22.07 -33.99
N LEU A 303 5.96 20.79 -33.71
CA LEU A 303 7.09 19.90 -33.48
C LEU A 303 7.98 19.77 -34.71
N LYS A 304 7.40 19.65 -35.93
CA LYS A 304 8.17 19.63 -37.16
C LYS A 304 8.93 20.94 -37.39
N ARG A 305 8.33 22.08 -37.04
CA ARG A 305 9.00 23.39 -37.09
C ARG A 305 10.20 23.40 -36.14
N VAL A 306 10.01 23.05 -34.85
CA VAL A 306 11.09 23.02 -33.86
C VAL A 306 12.23 22.08 -34.28
N VAL A 307 11.91 20.86 -34.75
CA VAL A 307 12.94 19.90 -35.23
C VAL A 307 13.69 20.42 -36.44
N ARG A 308 13.02 21.10 -37.38
CA ARG A 308 13.66 21.68 -38.57
C ARG A 308 14.59 22.83 -38.20
N GLU A 309 14.20 23.67 -37.24
CA GLU A 309 14.93 24.88 -36.86
C GLU A 309 16.09 24.59 -35.88
N HIS A 310 15.89 23.64 -34.97
CA HIS A 310 16.80 23.39 -33.85
C HIS A 310 17.34 21.95 -33.77
N GLY A 311 16.91 21.07 -34.68
CA GLY A 311 17.30 19.66 -34.70
C GLY A 311 16.49 18.78 -33.72
N ALA A 312 16.57 17.46 -33.90
CA ALA A 312 15.79 16.51 -33.13
C ALA A 312 16.15 16.44 -31.62
N ALA A 313 17.40 16.79 -31.28
CA ALA A 313 17.81 16.85 -29.87
C ALA A 313 17.21 18.04 -29.08
N SER A 314 16.52 18.96 -29.78
CA SER A 314 15.93 20.16 -29.17
C SER A 314 14.62 19.91 -28.42
N PHE A 315 14.05 18.70 -28.47
CA PHE A 315 12.88 18.36 -27.69
C PHE A 315 13.12 17.22 -26.72
N GLY A 316 12.38 17.22 -25.59
CA GLY A 316 12.51 16.26 -24.53
C GLY A 316 11.16 15.84 -23.94
N ALA A 317 11.14 14.74 -23.20
CA ALA A 317 9.98 14.26 -22.50
C ALA A 317 10.26 14.05 -20.99
N LEU A 318 9.34 14.55 -20.17
CA LEU A 318 9.32 14.38 -18.72
C LEU A 318 8.09 13.55 -18.36
N ALA A 319 8.27 12.39 -17.73
CA ALA A 319 7.18 11.48 -17.39
C ALA A 319 7.10 11.20 -15.90
N SER A 320 5.90 10.95 -15.40
CA SER A 320 5.71 10.45 -14.05
C SER A 320 6.00 8.95 -13.98
N PRO A 321 6.66 8.44 -12.93
CA PRO A 321 6.79 7.02 -12.69
C PRO A 321 5.46 6.36 -12.25
N HIS A 322 4.39 7.15 -12.07
CA HIS A 322 3.02 6.66 -11.87
C HIS A 322 2.29 6.36 -13.20
N ALA A 323 2.83 6.78 -14.34
CA ALA A 323 2.29 6.43 -15.64
C ALA A 323 2.30 4.91 -15.86
N THR A 324 1.41 4.40 -16.70
CA THR A 324 1.38 2.96 -17.01
C THR A 324 2.62 2.55 -17.81
N LEU A 325 2.96 1.26 -17.77
CA LEU A 325 4.10 0.72 -18.52
C LEU A 325 3.94 0.98 -20.02
N GLU A 326 2.69 0.86 -20.51
CA GLU A 326 2.33 1.10 -21.90
C GLU A 326 2.54 2.56 -22.31
N GLU A 327 2.12 3.50 -21.46
CA GLU A 327 2.34 4.95 -21.71
C GLU A 327 3.83 5.30 -21.75
N LEU A 328 4.61 4.80 -20.80
CA LEU A 328 6.06 4.99 -20.77
C LEU A 328 6.75 4.39 -21.99
N TYR A 329 6.32 3.18 -22.41
CA TYR A 329 6.85 2.53 -23.59
C TYR A 329 6.50 3.30 -24.88
N LEU A 330 5.25 3.74 -25.01
CA LEU A 330 4.80 4.51 -26.19
C LEU A 330 5.48 5.88 -26.25
N LEU A 331 5.62 6.56 -25.11
CA LEU A 331 6.31 7.85 -25.05
C LEU A 331 7.76 7.73 -25.55
N GLN A 332 8.54 6.80 -25.01
CA GLN A 332 9.92 6.62 -25.45
C GLN A 332 10.02 6.19 -26.92
N LYS A 333 9.08 5.36 -27.39
CA LYS A 333 9.03 4.93 -28.80
C LYS A 333 8.75 6.11 -29.73
N PHE A 334 7.81 6.99 -29.36
CA PHE A 334 7.52 8.23 -30.07
C PHE A 334 8.75 9.14 -30.09
N MET A 335 9.37 9.41 -28.94
CA MET A 335 10.53 10.29 -28.82
C MET A 335 11.69 9.84 -29.71
N ARG A 336 12.07 8.56 -29.63
CA ARG A 336 13.13 7.97 -30.43
C ARG A 336 12.78 7.88 -31.91
N GLY A 337 11.52 7.58 -32.24
CA GLY A 337 11.03 7.59 -33.62
C GLY A 337 11.10 8.98 -34.27
N ALA A 338 10.94 10.03 -33.46
CA ALA A 338 11.10 11.41 -33.89
C ALA A 338 12.58 11.93 -33.81
N GLY A 339 13.52 11.08 -33.38
CA GLY A 339 14.95 11.33 -33.36
C GLY A 339 15.51 11.91 -32.06
N SER A 340 14.75 11.94 -30.96
CA SER A 340 15.24 12.41 -29.66
C SER A 340 15.43 11.26 -28.66
N GLU A 341 16.57 11.25 -27.97
CA GLU A 341 16.89 10.34 -26.88
C GLU A 341 16.59 10.94 -25.50
N ASN A 342 16.04 12.17 -25.46
CA ASN A 342 15.78 12.95 -24.27
C ASN A 342 14.43 12.54 -23.63
N VAL A 343 14.40 11.46 -22.89
CA VAL A 343 13.20 11.00 -22.15
C VAL A 343 13.61 10.55 -20.76
N ASP A 344 12.92 11.03 -19.73
CA ASP A 344 13.21 10.61 -18.35
C ASP A 344 11.95 10.63 -17.47
N SER A 345 11.86 9.65 -16.58
CA SER A 345 10.82 9.54 -15.55
C SER A 345 11.34 9.78 -14.12
N ARG A 346 12.62 10.10 -13.95
CA ARG A 346 13.31 10.26 -12.67
C ARG A 346 13.42 11.74 -12.27
N LEU A 347 12.29 12.42 -12.16
CA LEU A 347 12.24 13.89 -12.02
C LEU A 347 12.80 14.41 -10.68
N ARG A 348 12.72 13.61 -9.63
CA ARG A 348 13.21 13.95 -8.29
C ARG A 348 14.68 13.57 -8.06
N GLN A 349 15.26 12.79 -8.96
CA GLN A 349 16.66 12.38 -8.85
C GLN A 349 17.61 13.57 -9.06
N THR A 350 18.65 13.66 -8.21
CA THR A 350 19.66 14.74 -8.28
C THR A 350 21.04 14.21 -8.65
N ASP A 351 21.33 12.94 -8.38
CA ASP A 351 22.60 12.29 -8.70
C ASP A 351 22.39 11.24 -9.79
N PHE A 352 23.01 11.47 -10.95
CA PHE A 352 22.92 10.62 -12.13
C PHE A 352 24.22 9.89 -12.46
N ALA A 353 25.15 9.77 -11.51
CA ALA A 353 26.45 9.12 -11.73
C ALA A 353 26.33 7.61 -12.06
N LEU A 354 25.16 7.03 -11.83
CA LEU A 354 24.85 5.64 -12.21
C LEU A 354 24.26 5.52 -13.63
N ASP A 355 24.03 6.61 -14.34
CA ASP A 355 23.53 6.56 -15.71
C ASP A 355 24.52 5.82 -16.63
N GLY A 356 23.98 5.04 -17.54
CA GLY A 356 24.77 4.16 -18.42
C GLY A 356 25.19 2.81 -17.78
N LYS A 357 25.03 2.64 -16.48
CA LYS A 357 25.20 1.32 -15.83
C LYS A 357 23.91 0.51 -15.98
N LYS A 358 24.05 -0.82 -16.10
CA LYS A 358 22.89 -1.73 -16.21
C LYS A 358 22.28 -2.01 -14.82
N VAL A 359 21.79 -0.97 -14.16
CA VAL A 359 21.15 -1.07 -12.85
C VAL A 359 19.66 -0.78 -12.99
N VAL A 360 18.82 -1.71 -12.54
CA VAL A 360 17.37 -1.53 -12.41
C VAL A 360 17.04 -1.48 -10.91
N PRO A 361 16.48 -0.38 -10.39
CA PRO A 361 16.25 -0.21 -8.96
C PRO A 361 14.99 -0.96 -8.49
N TRP A 362 15.08 -2.28 -8.37
CA TRP A 362 14.00 -3.12 -7.86
C TRP A 362 14.22 -3.55 -6.41
N LEU A 363 13.23 -4.16 -5.77
CA LEU A 363 13.28 -4.57 -4.35
C LEU A 363 14.39 -5.61 -4.03
N GLY A 364 14.97 -6.26 -5.02
CA GLY A 364 16.03 -7.27 -4.84
C GLY A 364 15.54 -8.64 -4.40
N MET A 365 14.24 -8.78 -4.09
CA MET A 365 13.63 -10.02 -3.63
C MET A 365 12.11 -10.01 -3.80
N PRO A 366 11.45 -11.19 -3.78
CA PRO A 366 9.98 -11.25 -3.70
C PRO A 366 9.44 -10.63 -2.41
N ILE A 367 8.33 -9.89 -2.51
CA ILE A 367 7.68 -9.25 -1.35
C ILE A 367 7.24 -10.30 -0.31
N ALA A 368 6.79 -11.47 -0.76
CA ALA A 368 6.37 -12.59 0.08
C ALA A 368 7.51 -13.15 0.96
N ASP A 369 8.76 -12.88 0.61
CA ASP A 369 9.93 -13.37 1.37
C ASP A 369 10.37 -12.41 2.49
N ILE A 370 9.84 -11.18 2.54
CA ILE A 370 10.15 -10.22 3.60
C ILE A 370 9.96 -10.80 5.02
N PRO A 371 8.88 -11.54 5.33
CA PRO A 371 8.71 -12.15 6.64
C PRO A 371 9.73 -13.24 7.01
N LYS A 372 10.55 -13.69 6.04
CA LYS A 372 11.60 -14.71 6.25
C LYS A 372 12.95 -14.09 6.61
N LEU A 373 13.08 -12.76 6.51
CA LEU A 373 14.29 -12.04 6.86
C LEU A 373 14.50 -12.06 8.38
N ASP A 374 15.76 -12.15 8.79
CA ASP A 374 16.15 -12.05 10.21
C ASP A 374 16.80 -10.69 10.55
N ARG A 375 17.40 -10.02 9.57
CA ARG A 375 18.01 -8.69 9.72
C ARG A 375 17.65 -7.78 8.55
N VAL A 376 17.22 -6.58 8.87
CA VAL A 376 16.87 -5.58 7.85
C VAL A 376 17.47 -4.23 8.22
N LEU A 377 18.13 -3.61 7.25
CA LEU A 377 18.52 -2.21 7.32
C LEU A 377 17.73 -1.41 6.28
N VAL A 378 16.99 -0.41 6.73
CA VAL A 378 16.31 0.56 5.85
C VAL A 378 17.09 1.87 5.91
N VAL A 379 17.45 2.40 4.74
CA VAL A 379 18.25 3.63 4.60
C VAL A 379 17.45 4.69 3.86
N GLY A 380 17.24 5.84 4.47
CA GLY A 380 16.61 7.01 3.85
C GLY A 380 15.20 6.74 3.33
N SER A 381 14.30 6.25 4.19
CA SER A 381 12.90 6.00 3.84
C SER A 381 11.95 6.49 4.93
N PHE A 382 10.92 7.23 4.54
CA PHE A 382 9.71 7.46 5.34
C PHE A 382 8.78 6.25 5.21
N LEU A 383 9.28 5.06 5.56
CA LEU A 383 8.72 3.76 5.24
C LEU A 383 7.22 3.64 5.53
N ARG A 384 6.78 4.15 6.68
CA ARG A 384 5.37 4.13 7.09
C ARG A 384 4.47 4.91 6.14
N LYS A 385 4.94 6.02 5.60
CA LYS A 385 4.18 6.92 4.70
C LYS A 385 4.34 6.51 3.24
N ASP A 386 5.57 6.23 2.82
CA ASP A 386 5.89 5.90 1.43
C ASP A 386 5.36 4.52 1.02
N GLN A 387 5.63 3.48 1.86
CA GLN A 387 5.27 2.09 1.60
C GLN A 387 4.53 1.46 2.80
N PRO A 388 3.29 1.86 3.11
CA PRO A 388 2.56 1.43 4.32
C PRO A 388 2.39 -0.08 4.44
N LEU A 389 2.13 -0.78 3.34
CA LEU A 389 1.95 -2.22 3.32
C LEU A 389 3.27 -2.99 3.50
N LEU A 390 4.38 -2.45 3.00
CA LEU A 390 5.70 -3.01 3.27
C LEU A 390 6.09 -2.78 4.74
N ALA A 391 5.81 -1.60 5.28
CA ALA A 391 5.99 -1.30 6.71
C ALA A 391 5.19 -2.28 7.58
N GLN A 392 3.97 -2.62 7.17
CA GLN A 392 3.14 -3.62 7.85
C GLN A 392 3.81 -5.01 7.83
N ARG A 393 4.33 -5.47 6.69
CA ARG A 393 5.04 -6.76 6.61
C ARG A 393 6.27 -6.81 7.50
N LEU A 394 7.08 -5.76 7.50
CA LEU A 394 8.26 -5.63 8.39
C LEU A 394 7.84 -5.57 9.87
N ARG A 395 6.74 -4.90 10.19
CA ARG A 395 6.17 -4.88 11.55
C ARG A 395 5.79 -6.27 12.03
N GLN A 396 5.12 -7.07 11.17
CA GLN A 396 4.76 -8.45 11.51
C GLN A 396 6.00 -9.34 11.67
N ALA A 397 7.02 -9.14 10.83
CA ALA A 397 8.28 -9.85 10.94
C ALA A 397 9.03 -9.47 12.25
N ALA A 398 9.08 -8.18 12.59
CA ALA A 398 9.72 -7.68 13.81
C ALA A 398 9.06 -8.18 15.10
N LYS A 399 7.76 -8.44 15.10
CA LYS A 399 7.05 -9.07 16.24
C LYS A 399 7.50 -10.52 16.49
N LYS A 400 8.09 -11.17 15.51
CA LYS A 400 8.58 -12.56 15.65
C LYS A 400 10.05 -12.60 16.03
N SER A 401 10.94 -12.37 15.08
CA SER A 401 12.38 -12.50 15.29
C SER A 401 13.24 -11.56 14.47
N THR A 402 12.64 -10.88 13.47
CA THR A 402 13.37 -9.99 12.58
C THR A 402 13.83 -8.73 13.33
N ARG A 403 15.11 -8.42 13.26
CA ARG A 403 15.65 -7.15 13.79
C ARG A 403 15.71 -6.12 12.67
N VAL A 404 14.87 -5.10 12.78
CA VAL A 404 14.82 -3.99 11.82
C VAL A 404 15.62 -2.83 12.37
N SER A 405 16.56 -2.33 11.58
CA SER A 405 17.36 -1.14 11.87
C SER A 405 17.07 -0.04 10.85
N LEU A 406 17.20 1.21 11.28
CA LEU A 406 16.90 2.38 10.46
C LEU A 406 18.08 3.35 10.46
N LEU A 407 18.48 3.79 9.26
CA LEU A 407 19.35 4.95 9.05
C LEU A 407 18.55 6.01 8.30
N HIS A 408 18.23 7.13 8.95
CA HIS A 408 17.32 8.13 8.38
C HIS A 408 17.68 9.56 8.82
N VAL A 409 16.99 10.54 8.24
CA VAL A 409 17.19 11.97 8.50
C VAL A 409 16.17 12.57 9.46
N ALA A 410 15.10 11.85 9.74
CA ALA A 410 14.05 12.27 10.67
C ALA A 410 13.70 11.15 11.65
N ASP A 411 13.39 11.51 12.90
CA ASP A 411 12.99 10.56 13.94
C ASP A 411 11.47 10.36 13.95
N ASP A 412 10.95 9.78 12.87
CA ASP A 412 9.54 9.43 12.75
C ASP A 412 9.23 8.11 13.46
N ASP A 413 8.05 8.04 14.06
CA ASP A 413 7.53 6.79 14.58
C ASP A 413 7.11 5.86 13.44
N GLN A 414 7.90 4.82 13.18
CA GLN A 414 7.62 3.84 12.14
C GLN A 414 6.58 2.80 12.55
N LEU A 415 6.10 2.83 13.80
CA LEU A 415 5.24 1.81 14.42
C LEU A 415 5.82 0.39 14.27
N ILE A 416 7.15 0.28 14.22
CA ILE A 416 7.92 -0.97 14.16
C ILE A 416 8.87 -0.97 15.36
N ALA A 417 8.99 -2.09 16.05
CA ALA A 417 10.00 -2.28 17.08
C ALA A 417 11.39 -2.29 16.42
N LEU A 418 12.04 -1.13 16.40
CA LEU A 418 13.38 -0.99 15.83
C LEU A 418 14.44 -1.57 16.78
N HIS A 419 15.36 -2.37 16.23
CA HIS A 419 16.53 -2.88 16.97
C HIS A 419 17.56 -1.80 17.23
N ALA A 420 17.86 -0.99 16.20
CA ALA A 420 18.74 0.16 16.29
C ALA A 420 18.30 1.24 15.30
N LYS A 421 18.54 2.50 15.64
CA LYS A 421 18.31 3.63 14.73
C LYS A 421 19.47 4.61 14.78
N SER A 422 19.82 5.14 13.61
CA SER A 422 20.75 6.26 13.46
C SER A 422 20.02 7.38 12.71
N ILE A 423 19.86 8.52 13.40
CA ILE A 423 19.22 9.71 12.83
C ILE A 423 20.29 10.77 12.65
N VAL A 424 20.51 11.18 11.41
CA VAL A 424 21.62 12.07 11.05
C VAL A 424 21.14 13.18 10.11
N ALA A 425 21.89 14.27 10.03
CA ALA A 425 21.62 15.30 9.03
C ALA A 425 21.72 14.71 7.59
N PRO A 426 20.96 15.25 6.63
CA PRO A 426 21.04 14.79 5.24
C PRO A 426 22.48 14.67 4.70
N SER A 427 23.31 15.67 4.93
CA SER A 427 24.72 15.69 4.50
C SER A 427 25.59 14.61 5.13
N ALA A 428 25.18 14.03 6.27
CA ALA A 428 25.93 12.99 6.99
C ALA A 428 25.45 11.56 6.64
N LEU A 429 24.41 11.40 5.83
CA LEU A 429 23.81 10.09 5.55
C LEU A 429 24.82 9.11 4.93
N ALA A 430 25.61 9.56 3.96
CA ALA A 430 26.61 8.73 3.29
C ALA A 430 27.77 8.35 4.22
N ILE A 431 28.23 9.28 5.06
CA ILE A 431 29.34 9.01 5.99
C ILE A 431 28.92 8.07 7.13
N GLU A 432 27.68 8.17 7.58
CA GLU A 432 27.14 7.24 8.57
C GLU A 432 26.98 5.83 8.00
N LEU A 433 26.48 5.70 6.76
CA LEU A 433 26.43 4.41 6.07
C LEU A 433 27.83 3.83 5.86
N ALA A 434 28.82 4.66 5.52
CA ALA A 434 30.22 4.26 5.41
C ALA A 434 30.76 3.74 6.76
N GLY A 435 30.36 4.36 7.88
CA GLY A 435 30.65 3.88 9.23
C GLY A 435 30.08 2.49 9.50
N ILE A 436 28.84 2.23 9.08
CA ILE A 436 28.21 0.90 9.19
C ILE A 436 28.99 -0.13 8.35
N VAL A 437 29.36 0.19 7.11
CA VAL A 437 30.14 -0.70 6.23
C VAL A 437 31.47 -1.06 6.87
N LYS A 438 32.22 -0.06 7.39
CA LYS A 438 33.48 -0.29 8.07
C LYS A 438 33.33 -1.20 9.29
N ALA A 439 32.36 -0.91 10.15
CA ALA A 439 32.12 -1.70 11.35
C ALA A 439 31.71 -3.16 11.02
N VAL A 440 30.94 -3.40 9.96
CA VAL A 440 30.61 -4.75 9.47
C VAL A 440 31.86 -5.46 8.93
N ALA A 441 32.69 -4.77 8.14
CA ALA A 441 33.93 -5.34 7.61
C ALA A 441 34.86 -5.77 8.74
N GLU A 442 35.06 -4.92 9.76
CA GLU A 442 35.83 -5.25 10.97
C GLU A 442 35.24 -6.45 11.72
N ALA A 443 33.90 -6.49 11.93
CA ALA A 443 33.25 -7.59 12.63
C ALA A 443 33.31 -8.94 11.87
N LYS A 444 33.35 -8.91 10.56
CA LYS A 444 33.45 -10.10 9.69
C LYS A 444 34.89 -10.46 9.31
N GLY A 445 35.89 -9.65 9.73
CA GLY A 445 37.30 -9.83 9.34
C GLY A 445 37.53 -9.62 7.83
N ALA A 446 36.68 -8.86 7.16
CA ALA A 446 36.86 -8.51 5.76
C ALA A 446 37.83 -7.33 5.59
N ALA A 447 38.49 -7.23 4.44
CA ALA A 447 39.36 -6.09 4.16
C ALA A 447 38.54 -4.80 4.12
N VAL A 448 38.98 -3.79 4.86
CA VAL A 448 38.40 -2.45 4.83
C VAL A 448 38.96 -1.70 3.63
N ASP A 449 38.07 -1.14 2.79
CA ASP A 449 38.45 -0.28 1.67
C ASP A 449 39.27 0.92 2.21
N VAL A 450 40.32 1.29 1.51
CA VAL A 450 41.18 2.43 1.86
C VAL A 450 40.41 3.73 1.99
N ALA A 451 39.37 3.91 1.16
CA ALA A 451 38.46 5.06 1.23
C ALA A 451 37.70 5.15 2.55
N LEU A 452 37.48 4.03 3.23
CA LEU A 452 36.78 3.95 4.52
C LEU A 452 37.73 3.99 5.74
N ALA A 453 39.05 3.94 5.53
CA ALA A 453 40.04 3.83 6.62
C ALA A 453 39.94 4.97 7.65
N GLN A 454 39.64 6.19 7.19
CA GLN A 454 39.52 7.39 8.04
C GLN A 454 38.14 7.54 8.71
N VAL A 455 37.11 6.78 8.29
CA VAL A 455 35.77 6.88 8.85
C VAL A 455 35.72 6.33 10.27
N GLN A 456 35.13 7.06 11.20
CA GLN A 456 34.91 6.61 12.57
C GLN A 456 33.46 6.18 12.76
N PRO A 457 33.18 4.87 12.94
CA PRO A 457 31.82 4.40 13.16
C PRO A 457 31.21 4.95 14.43
N SER A 458 30.00 5.51 14.35
CA SER A 458 29.21 5.95 15.51
C SER A 458 28.78 4.75 16.38
N VAL A 459 28.26 5.02 17.57
CA VAL A 459 27.71 3.97 18.45
C VAL A 459 26.55 3.27 17.76
N ALA A 460 25.65 4.04 17.11
CA ALA A 460 24.53 3.50 16.37
C ALA A 460 24.97 2.66 15.16
N ALA A 461 25.99 3.15 14.41
CA ALA A 461 26.58 2.40 13.30
C ALA A 461 27.11 1.03 13.74
N LYS A 462 27.80 0.96 14.90
CA LYS A 462 28.29 -0.30 15.45
C LYS A 462 27.17 -1.25 15.85
N GLN A 463 26.09 -0.76 16.49
CA GLN A 463 24.93 -1.58 16.85
C GLN A 463 24.23 -2.15 15.61
N ILE A 464 24.05 -1.34 14.56
CA ILE A 464 23.50 -1.79 13.29
C ILE A 464 24.41 -2.85 12.65
N ALA A 465 25.71 -2.60 12.66
CA ALA A 465 26.72 -3.51 12.10
C ALA A 465 26.74 -4.87 12.79
N GLU A 466 26.72 -4.91 14.12
CA GLU A 466 26.64 -6.14 14.92
C GLU A 466 25.39 -6.95 14.58
N SER A 467 24.25 -6.26 14.44
CA SER A 467 23.02 -6.91 14.03
C SER A 467 23.15 -7.54 12.64
N LEU A 468 23.60 -6.79 11.63
CA LEU A 468 23.74 -7.28 10.26
C LEU A 468 24.78 -8.41 10.14
N ALA A 469 25.89 -8.30 10.83
CA ALA A 469 26.95 -9.31 10.82
C ALA A 469 26.51 -10.66 11.38
N SER A 470 25.51 -10.68 12.28
CA SER A 470 24.95 -11.89 12.88
C SER A 470 23.78 -12.51 12.11
N GLY A 471 23.36 -11.92 10.99
CA GLY A 471 22.20 -12.38 10.20
C GLY A 471 22.59 -13.48 9.20
N GLU A 472 21.64 -14.40 8.96
CA GLU A 472 21.72 -15.40 7.90
C GLU A 472 20.88 -14.99 6.68
N HIS A 473 19.75 -14.35 6.93
CA HIS A 473 18.80 -13.85 5.93
C HIS A 473 18.60 -12.35 6.05
N ALA A 474 19.63 -11.60 5.66
CA ALA A 474 19.64 -10.15 5.78
C ALA A 474 19.20 -9.44 4.50
N ALA A 475 18.63 -8.22 4.65
CA ALA A 475 18.34 -7.32 3.54
C ALA A 475 18.69 -5.87 3.86
N ILE A 476 19.06 -5.13 2.82
CA ILE A 476 19.38 -3.70 2.85
C ILE A 476 18.51 -3.01 1.82
N PHE A 477 17.68 -2.05 2.25
CA PHE A 477 16.75 -1.33 1.38
C PHE A 477 17.07 0.16 1.35
N LEU A 478 17.25 0.72 0.15
CA LEU A 478 17.33 2.16 -0.08
C LEU A 478 15.94 2.72 -0.36
N GLY A 479 15.47 3.63 0.49
CA GLY A 479 14.20 4.32 0.34
C GLY A 479 14.25 5.52 -0.60
N ASN A 480 13.13 6.21 -0.76
CA ASN A 480 12.97 7.33 -1.68
C ASN A 480 13.96 8.47 -1.38
N PHE A 481 14.15 8.81 -0.10
CA PHE A 481 15.10 9.85 0.27
C PHE A 481 16.55 9.51 -0.10
N ALA A 482 16.96 8.24 0.09
CA ALA A 482 18.31 7.79 -0.30
C ALA A 482 18.48 7.79 -1.83
N GLN A 483 17.46 7.42 -2.59
CA GLN A 483 17.48 7.40 -4.05
C GLN A 483 17.51 8.80 -4.67
N GLN A 484 16.89 9.77 -4.01
CA GLN A 484 16.81 11.17 -4.45
C GLN A 484 17.93 12.05 -3.86
N HIS A 485 18.79 11.49 -3.02
CA HIS A 485 19.89 12.19 -2.35
C HIS A 485 20.96 12.67 -3.34
N ALA A 486 21.60 13.80 -3.03
CA ALA A 486 22.70 14.35 -3.85
C ALA A 486 23.94 13.42 -3.97
N GLN A 487 24.04 12.41 -3.12
CA GLN A 487 25.07 11.37 -3.15
C GLN A 487 24.45 9.97 -3.32
N ALA A 488 23.38 9.85 -4.10
CA ALA A 488 22.65 8.59 -4.28
C ALA A 488 23.55 7.47 -4.84
N ALA A 489 24.47 7.79 -5.74
CA ALA A 489 25.44 6.84 -6.29
C ALA A 489 26.40 6.33 -5.21
N THR A 490 26.83 7.19 -4.28
CA THR A 490 27.66 6.79 -3.14
C THR A 490 26.90 5.90 -2.17
N LEU A 491 25.65 6.26 -1.86
CA LEU A 491 24.77 5.45 -1.01
C LEU A 491 24.53 4.06 -1.62
N HIS A 492 24.31 4.00 -2.94
CA HIS A 492 24.21 2.72 -3.66
C HIS A 492 25.50 1.89 -3.53
N ALA A 493 26.67 2.49 -3.80
CA ALA A 493 27.94 1.77 -3.74
C ALA A 493 28.22 1.22 -2.33
N LEU A 494 27.96 2.02 -1.29
CA LEU A 494 28.11 1.60 0.11
C LEU A 494 27.11 0.50 0.49
N ALA A 495 25.85 0.61 0.06
CA ALA A 495 24.85 -0.42 0.32
C ALA A 495 25.16 -1.74 -0.40
N GLN A 496 25.66 -1.67 -1.64
CA GLN A 496 26.12 -2.84 -2.38
C GLN A 496 27.34 -3.49 -1.69
N MET A 497 28.33 -2.69 -1.29
CA MET A 497 29.50 -3.19 -0.54
C MET A 497 29.07 -3.87 0.78
N LEU A 498 28.11 -3.28 1.48
CA LEU A 498 27.56 -3.86 2.71
C LEU A 498 26.85 -5.19 2.43
N ALA A 499 26.10 -5.28 1.33
CA ALA A 499 25.44 -6.50 0.89
C ALA A 499 26.46 -7.59 0.53
N ASP A 500 27.52 -7.23 -0.19
CA ASP A 500 28.58 -8.17 -0.59
C ASP A 500 29.33 -8.74 0.62
N ILE A 501 29.63 -7.93 1.63
CA ILE A 501 30.32 -8.36 2.87
C ILE A 501 29.40 -9.26 3.72
N THR A 502 28.11 -8.95 3.80
CA THR A 502 27.15 -9.66 4.67
C THR A 502 26.46 -10.85 4.00
N GLY A 503 26.44 -10.89 2.68
CA GLY A 503 25.57 -11.80 1.90
C GLY A 503 24.11 -11.37 1.88
N ALA A 504 23.81 -10.14 2.29
CA ALA A 504 22.44 -9.63 2.34
C ALA A 504 21.83 -9.41 0.96
N ARG A 505 20.52 -9.48 0.87
CA ARG A 505 19.76 -8.98 -0.31
C ARG A 505 19.86 -7.47 -0.34
N PHE A 506 20.13 -6.89 -1.52
CA PHE A 506 20.12 -5.46 -1.72
C PHE A 506 18.97 -5.06 -2.63
N GLY A 507 18.22 -4.03 -2.25
CA GLY A 507 17.08 -3.57 -3.02
C GLY A 507 16.69 -2.12 -2.78
N TYR A 508 15.74 -1.67 -3.60
CA TYR A 508 15.19 -0.34 -3.57
C TYR A 508 13.70 -0.36 -3.25
N LEU A 509 13.25 0.61 -2.48
CA LEU A 509 11.84 0.88 -2.24
C LEU A 509 11.37 1.89 -3.28
N GLY A 510 10.67 1.42 -4.31
CA GLY A 510 10.19 2.29 -5.40
C GLY A 510 9.11 3.27 -4.94
N GLU A 511 9.19 4.51 -5.40
CA GLU A 511 8.22 5.56 -5.05
C GLU A 511 6.85 5.39 -5.74
N ALA A 512 6.83 4.73 -6.90
CA ALA A 512 5.65 4.57 -7.72
C ALA A 512 5.60 3.19 -8.38
N ALA A 513 4.44 2.80 -8.88
CA ALA A 513 4.20 1.49 -9.48
C ALA A 513 5.16 1.15 -10.62
N ASN A 514 5.56 2.15 -11.41
CA ASN A 514 6.46 1.99 -12.54
C ASN A 514 7.83 2.67 -12.37
N SER A 515 8.29 2.85 -11.12
CA SER A 515 9.69 3.22 -10.89
C SER A 515 10.66 2.23 -11.53
N VAL A 516 10.35 0.92 -11.46
CA VAL A 516 11.08 -0.15 -12.17
C VAL A 516 10.66 -0.22 -13.64
N GLY A 517 9.35 -0.11 -13.91
CA GLY A 517 8.77 -0.17 -15.25
C GLY A 517 9.36 0.86 -16.22
N GLY A 518 9.68 2.06 -15.74
CA GLY A 518 10.34 3.09 -16.54
C GLY A 518 11.69 2.64 -17.12
N TYR A 519 12.49 1.92 -16.36
CA TYR A 519 13.74 1.32 -16.85
C TYR A 519 13.49 0.18 -17.84
N ILE A 520 12.52 -0.69 -17.56
CA ILE A 520 12.14 -1.82 -18.44
C ILE A 520 11.60 -1.28 -19.78
N ALA A 521 10.71 -0.26 -19.73
CA ALA A 521 10.17 0.41 -20.89
C ALA A 521 11.23 1.26 -21.64
N LYS A 522 12.41 1.46 -21.06
CA LYS A 522 13.46 2.37 -21.55
C LYS A 522 12.99 3.84 -21.60
N ALA A 523 12.08 4.25 -20.72
CA ALA A 523 11.68 5.65 -20.50
C ALA A 523 12.72 6.39 -19.65
N VAL A 524 13.99 6.16 -19.94
CA VAL A 524 15.20 6.80 -19.40
C VAL A 524 16.07 7.22 -20.55
N PRO A 525 17.00 8.18 -20.37
CA PRO A 525 17.82 8.68 -21.46
C PRO A 525 18.58 7.58 -22.20
N GLY A 526 18.66 7.70 -23.53
CA GLY A 526 19.58 6.89 -24.34
C GLY A 526 21.03 7.36 -24.20
N ALA A 527 21.95 6.73 -24.94
CA ALA A 527 23.39 6.98 -24.81
C ALA A 527 23.80 8.45 -25.02
N GLN A 528 23.08 9.21 -25.84
CA GLN A 528 23.30 10.62 -26.07
C GLN A 528 22.17 11.51 -25.56
N GLY A 529 21.20 10.92 -24.85
CA GLY A 529 20.07 11.62 -24.28
C GLY A 529 20.44 12.38 -23.02
N LEU A 530 19.69 13.43 -22.74
CA LEU A 530 19.76 14.18 -21.49
C LEU A 530 18.77 13.60 -20.48
N ASN A 531 19.21 13.46 -19.24
CA ASN A 531 18.32 13.15 -18.13
C ASN A 531 17.48 14.38 -17.73
N ALA A 532 16.50 14.18 -16.86
CA ALA A 532 15.56 15.22 -16.45
C ALA A 532 16.28 16.49 -15.93
N ALA A 533 17.25 16.33 -15.05
CA ALA A 533 18.00 17.47 -14.52
C ALA A 533 18.73 18.26 -15.62
N ARG A 534 19.37 17.56 -16.56
CA ARG A 534 20.08 18.20 -17.67
C ARG A 534 19.13 18.82 -18.68
N MET A 535 17.98 18.20 -18.99
CA MET A 535 16.96 18.79 -19.85
C MET A 535 16.43 20.12 -19.32
N LEU A 536 16.38 20.27 -18.00
CA LEU A 536 15.91 21.48 -17.34
C LEU A 536 17.03 22.53 -17.14
N ALA A 537 18.27 22.08 -16.98
CA ALA A 537 19.44 22.97 -16.88
C ALA A 537 19.88 23.54 -18.24
N GLU A 538 19.72 22.73 -19.26
CA GLU A 538 19.94 23.08 -20.68
C GLU A 538 18.59 23.05 -21.37
N PRO A 539 17.73 24.10 -21.29
CA PRO A 539 16.34 24.03 -21.73
C PRO A 539 16.17 23.59 -23.18
N ARG A 540 15.17 22.74 -23.39
CA ARG A 540 14.76 22.28 -24.72
C ARG A 540 13.76 23.26 -25.35
N HIS A 541 13.68 23.28 -26.64
CA HIS A 541 12.72 24.09 -27.39
C HIS A 541 11.30 23.49 -27.35
N ALA A 542 11.18 22.16 -27.14
CA ALA A 542 9.87 21.55 -26.93
C ALA A 542 9.92 20.51 -25.80
N TYR A 543 8.80 20.41 -25.08
CA TYR A 543 8.61 19.42 -24.03
C TYR A 543 7.31 18.66 -24.20
N PHE A 544 7.38 17.33 -23.97
CA PHE A 544 6.25 16.46 -23.70
C PHE A 544 6.24 16.11 -22.21
N VAL A 545 5.16 16.45 -21.53
CA VAL A 545 5.02 16.27 -20.06
C VAL A 545 3.89 15.27 -19.81
N LEU A 546 4.20 14.10 -19.26
CA LEU A 546 3.26 13.01 -19.07
C LEU A 546 2.95 12.80 -17.59
N HIS A 547 1.71 13.03 -17.17
CA HIS A 547 1.19 12.79 -15.82
C HIS A 547 2.04 13.37 -14.70
N THR A 548 2.69 14.51 -14.91
CA THR A 548 3.54 15.16 -13.92
C THR A 548 3.22 16.65 -13.82
N GLU A 549 3.42 17.18 -12.64
CA GLU A 549 3.37 18.60 -12.32
C GLU A 549 4.80 19.06 -11.98
N PRO A 550 5.58 19.52 -12.98
CA PRO A 550 7.02 19.82 -12.82
C PRO A 550 7.34 20.77 -11.67
N GLU A 551 6.41 21.66 -11.33
CA GLU A 551 6.50 22.57 -10.18
C GLU A 551 6.45 21.86 -8.81
N LEU A 552 5.98 20.61 -8.76
CA LEU A 552 5.88 19.78 -7.54
C LEU A 552 6.76 18.53 -7.61
N ASP A 553 6.99 18.01 -8.82
CA ASP A 553 7.59 16.69 -9.02
C ASP A 553 9.07 16.75 -9.38
N CYS A 554 9.61 17.90 -9.79
CA CYS A 554 11.02 18.03 -10.13
C CYS A 554 11.88 18.35 -8.90
N ALA A 555 13.13 17.89 -8.88
CA ALA A 555 14.10 18.19 -7.84
C ALA A 555 14.37 19.71 -7.73
N ASN A 556 14.30 20.45 -8.83
CA ASN A 556 14.40 21.91 -8.88
C ASN A 556 13.17 22.52 -9.58
N PRO A 557 12.10 22.81 -8.83
CA PRO A 557 10.87 23.36 -9.40
C PRO A 557 11.04 24.70 -10.12
N GLN A 558 11.89 25.59 -9.59
CA GLN A 558 12.12 26.91 -10.19
C GLN A 558 12.77 26.79 -11.58
N GLN A 559 13.77 25.92 -11.70
CA GLN A 559 14.45 25.65 -12.96
C GLN A 559 13.50 24.98 -13.96
N ALA A 560 12.66 24.04 -13.50
CA ALA A 560 11.65 23.40 -14.33
C ALA A 560 10.66 24.42 -14.91
N MET A 561 10.13 25.30 -14.07
CA MET A 561 9.20 26.35 -14.51
C MET A 561 9.85 27.34 -15.48
N ALA A 562 11.12 27.71 -15.26
CA ALA A 562 11.85 28.59 -16.17
C ALA A 562 12.05 27.93 -17.56
N ALA A 563 12.46 26.66 -17.58
CA ALA A 563 12.65 25.90 -18.82
C ALA A 563 11.35 25.73 -19.62
N LEU A 564 10.24 25.38 -18.95
CA LEU A 564 8.95 25.17 -19.61
C LEU A 564 8.35 26.47 -20.14
N LYS A 565 8.43 27.57 -19.39
CA LYS A 565 7.93 28.88 -19.83
C LYS A 565 8.72 29.47 -20.99
N GLY A 566 9.98 29.11 -21.12
CA GLY A 566 10.85 29.55 -22.20
C GLY A 566 10.80 28.68 -23.45
N ALA A 567 10.08 27.58 -23.45
CA ALA A 567 10.00 26.65 -24.56
C ALA A 567 9.03 27.13 -25.67
N ASP A 568 9.33 26.81 -26.91
CA ASP A 568 8.51 27.13 -28.09
C ASP A 568 7.24 26.27 -28.18
N LEU A 569 7.29 25.04 -27.62
CA LEU A 569 6.16 24.12 -27.56
C LEU A 569 6.18 23.30 -26.26
N VAL A 570 5.10 23.35 -25.48
CA VAL A 570 4.90 22.49 -24.35
C VAL A 570 3.55 21.76 -24.48
N VAL A 571 3.63 20.44 -24.57
CA VAL A 571 2.48 19.53 -24.63
C VAL A 571 2.35 18.81 -23.30
N VAL A 572 1.22 19.00 -22.59
CA VAL A 572 0.98 18.37 -21.31
C VAL A 572 -0.13 17.32 -21.44
N MET A 573 0.21 16.09 -21.13
CA MET A 573 -0.71 14.95 -21.12
C MET A 573 -1.08 14.65 -19.67
N THR A 574 -2.22 15.16 -19.22
CA THR A 574 -2.72 15.02 -17.85
C THR A 574 -4.23 14.81 -17.85
N PRO A 575 -4.79 14.05 -16.89
CA PRO A 575 -6.23 13.90 -16.75
C PRO A 575 -6.91 15.09 -16.08
N PHE A 576 -6.15 16.05 -15.51
CA PHE A 576 -6.69 17.14 -14.70
C PHE A 576 -6.26 18.51 -15.22
N LYS A 577 -7.10 19.52 -14.97
CA LYS A 577 -6.68 20.91 -15.07
C LYS A 577 -5.75 21.22 -13.89
N THR A 578 -4.49 21.48 -14.20
CA THR A 578 -3.45 21.80 -13.22
C THR A 578 -2.83 23.15 -13.53
N ARG A 579 -1.80 23.55 -12.81
CA ARG A 579 -1.01 24.75 -13.12
C ARG A 579 -0.28 24.66 -14.49
N ALA A 580 -0.41 23.55 -15.18
CA ALA A 580 0.05 23.41 -16.56
C ALA A 580 -0.48 24.51 -17.48
N ILE A 581 -1.65 25.08 -17.20
CA ILE A 581 -2.21 26.23 -17.95
C ILE A 581 -1.29 27.46 -17.96
N ASP A 582 -0.37 27.59 -17.02
CA ASP A 582 0.55 28.72 -16.93
C ASP A 582 1.69 28.64 -17.96
N TYR A 583 2.06 27.42 -18.41
CA TYR A 583 3.22 27.19 -19.28
C TYR A 583 2.94 26.31 -20.49
N ALA A 584 1.85 25.56 -20.51
CA ALA A 584 1.52 24.69 -21.63
C ALA A 584 0.96 25.48 -22.84
N HIS A 585 1.14 24.89 -24.03
CA HIS A 585 0.53 25.35 -25.28
C HIS A 585 -0.65 24.45 -25.68
N VAL A 586 -0.53 23.14 -25.35
CA VAL A 586 -1.57 22.13 -25.59
C VAL A 586 -1.70 21.23 -24.37
#